data_c9c661233fd1b31bb33076d9574a0b10
#
_entry.id   c9c661233fd1b31bb33076d9574a0b10
#
_cell.length_a   1.000
_cell.length_b   1.000
_cell.length_c   1.000
_cell.angle_alpha   90.00
_cell.angle_beta   90.00
_cell.angle_gamma   90.00
#
_symmetry.space_group_name_H-M   'P 1'
#
loop_
_entity.id
_entity.type
_entity.pdbx_description
1 polymer ?
#
loop_
_entity_poly.entity_id
_entity_poly.type
_entity_poly.pdbx_seq_one_letter_code
_entity_poly.pdbx_strand_id
1 'polypeptide(L)'
;MIGLVGLGAMGGGYLSRLMEQNCDLMCFDAMPEARARAAAAGAKVADSLADFSACDTVILSLPKAAIVSAVMEELGPYLKKGSIVVDTSTSEPDTTKRLAAAAESNGYTFLDGPVSGGPLGARTGTMTMVVGGDEAGFTKVRPLLEKMTGKLVHIGPSGAGHTVKIANNLLCAANLVLMSEMAQMAERAGISLTELLTGINAGSGRSGVSEVNFPKWITNEAYDSGFTMGLMRKDVGLATGLAERLGIDLPATREIAAIWESSREMLDDSADFNEIYKYRKRSNA
;
A
#
# COMPACT_ATOMS: atom_id res chain seq x y z
N MET A 1 19.54 -11.93 -10.24
CA MET A 1 18.12 -12.34 -10.47
C MET A 1 17.25 -11.74 -9.38
N ILE A 2 16.04 -11.30 -9.74
CA ILE A 2 15.04 -10.71 -8.84
C ILE A 2 13.94 -11.73 -8.59
N GLY A 3 13.50 -11.88 -7.36
CA GLY A 3 12.33 -12.65 -6.96
C GLY A 3 11.13 -11.74 -6.72
N LEU A 4 9.92 -12.15 -7.10
CA LEU A 4 8.67 -11.48 -6.79
C LEU A 4 7.68 -12.48 -6.22
N VAL A 5 7.24 -12.27 -4.98
CA VAL A 5 6.26 -13.12 -4.30
C VAL A 5 4.96 -12.33 -4.06
N GLY A 6 3.87 -12.92 -4.56
CA GLY A 6 2.56 -12.29 -4.59
C GLY A 6 2.28 -11.60 -5.94
N LEU A 7 1.29 -12.12 -6.69
CA LEU A 7 0.92 -11.71 -8.05
C LEU A 7 -0.52 -11.20 -8.13
N GLY A 8 -1.01 -10.63 -7.02
CA GLY A 8 -2.30 -9.92 -6.97
C GLY A 8 -2.26 -8.64 -7.79
N ALA A 9 -3.22 -7.73 -7.57
CA ALA A 9 -3.34 -6.49 -8.34
C ALA A 9 -2.06 -5.65 -8.37
N MET A 10 -1.39 -5.50 -7.21
CA MET A 10 -0.12 -4.75 -7.11
C MET A 10 1.05 -5.55 -7.69
N GLY A 11 1.26 -6.80 -7.23
CA GLY A 11 2.38 -7.64 -7.67
C GLY A 11 2.32 -7.98 -9.15
N GLY A 12 1.13 -8.17 -9.72
CA GLY A 12 0.96 -8.31 -11.18
C GLY A 12 1.38 -7.05 -11.95
N GLY A 13 1.12 -5.86 -11.38
CA GLY A 13 1.63 -4.59 -11.91
C GLY A 13 3.15 -4.51 -11.86
N TYR A 14 3.77 -4.93 -10.75
CA TYR A 14 5.24 -4.99 -10.62
C TYR A 14 5.85 -5.95 -11.64
N LEU A 15 5.23 -7.14 -11.78
CA LEU A 15 5.67 -8.14 -12.76
C LEU A 15 5.72 -7.52 -14.17
N SER A 16 4.61 -6.95 -14.63
CA SER A 16 4.54 -6.30 -15.95
C SER A 16 5.60 -5.23 -16.11
N ARG A 17 5.72 -4.34 -15.12
CA ARG A 17 6.69 -3.24 -15.15
C ARG A 17 8.14 -3.72 -15.21
N LEU A 18 8.51 -4.69 -14.39
CA LEU A 18 9.88 -5.21 -14.35
C LEU A 18 10.23 -6.00 -15.61
N MET A 19 9.27 -6.70 -16.21
CA MET A 19 9.46 -7.36 -17.51
C MET A 19 9.70 -6.34 -18.63
N GLU A 20 8.93 -5.25 -18.68
CA GLU A 20 9.15 -4.12 -19.62
C GLU A 20 10.54 -3.50 -19.47
N GLN A 21 11.08 -3.50 -18.25
CA GLN A 21 12.43 -3.01 -17.95
C GLN A 21 13.52 -4.05 -18.19
N ASN A 22 13.20 -5.19 -18.84
CA ASN A 22 14.10 -6.31 -19.14
C ASN A 22 14.87 -6.82 -17.91
N CYS A 23 14.20 -6.87 -16.76
CA CYS A 23 14.79 -7.42 -15.54
C CYS A 23 14.77 -8.97 -15.59
N ASP A 24 15.87 -9.60 -15.16
CA ASP A 24 15.92 -11.06 -14.91
C ASP A 24 15.11 -11.36 -13.64
N LEU A 25 13.91 -11.92 -13.83
CA LEU A 25 12.84 -11.96 -12.82
C LEU A 25 12.25 -13.37 -12.73
N MET A 26 12.11 -13.88 -11.51
CA MET A 26 11.35 -15.08 -11.15
C MET A 26 10.18 -14.68 -10.25
N CYS A 27 9.00 -15.27 -10.44
CA CYS A 27 7.83 -14.94 -9.64
C CYS A 27 7.13 -16.16 -9.05
N PHE A 28 6.40 -15.95 -7.94
CA PHE A 28 5.61 -16.98 -7.25
C PHE A 28 4.34 -16.36 -6.65
N ASP A 29 3.27 -17.12 -6.64
CA ASP A 29 2.05 -16.87 -5.88
C ASP A 29 1.48 -18.20 -5.37
N ALA A 30 0.84 -18.21 -4.22
CA ALA A 30 0.18 -19.40 -3.68
C ALA A 30 -0.98 -19.87 -4.59
N MET A 31 -1.64 -18.94 -5.30
CA MET A 31 -2.77 -19.22 -6.19
C MET A 31 -2.30 -19.70 -7.56
N PRO A 32 -2.64 -20.95 -7.96
CA PRO A 32 -2.23 -21.51 -9.26
C PRO A 32 -2.64 -20.65 -10.45
N GLU A 33 -3.82 -20.02 -10.39
CA GLU A 33 -4.34 -19.16 -11.46
C GLU A 33 -3.49 -17.90 -11.65
N ALA A 34 -2.93 -17.35 -10.56
CA ALA A 34 -2.01 -16.20 -10.63
C ALA A 34 -0.69 -16.61 -11.29
N ARG A 35 -0.15 -17.80 -10.93
CA ARG A 35 1.04 -18.35 -11.57
C ARG A 35 0.81 -18.64 -13.08
N ALA A 36 -0.35 -19.21 -13.43
CA ALA A 36 -0.69 -19.48 -14.82
C ALA A 36 -0.78 -18.19 -15.65
N ARG A 37 -1.39 -17.12 -15.12
CA ARG A 37 -1.42 -15.80 -15.79
C ARG A 37 -0.01 -15.23 -15.99
N ALA A 38 0.86 -15.34 -14.99
CA ALA A 38 2.24 -14.87 -15.10
C ALA A 38 3.03 -15.66 -16.16
N ALA A 39 2.89 -17.00 -16.19
CA ALA A 39 3.51 -17.85 -17.19
C ALA A 39 3.01 -17.51 -18.61
N ALA A 40 1.71 -17.30 -18.79
CA ALA A 40 1.12 -16.88 -20.08
C ALA A 40 1.63 -15.51 -20.55
N ALA A 41 2.02 -14.63 -19.62
CA ALA A 41 2.67 -13.35 -19.92
C ALA A 41 4.17 -13.48 -20.21
N GLY A 42 4.73 -14.70 -20.18
CA GLY A 42 6.15 -14.96 -20.46
C GLY A 42 7.08 -14.83 -19.24
N ALA A 43 6.53 -14.75 -18.03
CA ALA A 43 7.34 -14.68 -16.80
C ALA A 43 7.89 -16.08 -16.43
N LYS A 44 9.08 -16.09 -15.84
CA LYS A 44 9.63 -17.29 -15.20
C LYS A 44 8.92 -17.50 -13.86
N VAL A 45 8.16 -18.58 -13.76
CA VAL A 45 7.41 -18.93 -12.54
C VAL A 45 8.18 -19.98 -11.75
N ALA A 46 8.33 -19.76 -10.44
CA ALA A 46 8.91 -20.72 -9.52
C ALA A 46 7.87 -21.79 -9.13
N ASP A 47 8.33 -23.01 -8.88
CA ASP A 47 7.51 -24.10 -8.36
C ASP A 47 7.30 -23.97 -6.85
N SER A 48 8.30 -23.43 -6.15
CA SER A 48 8.30 -23.23 -4.69
C SER A 48 9.14 -22.02 -4.28
N LEU A 49 9.04 -21.61 -3.02
CA LEU A 49 9.90 -20.56 -2.45
C LEU A 49 11.38 -20.95 -2.35
N ALA A 50 11.72 -22.26 -2.39
CA ALA A 50 13.09 -22.72 -2.41
C ALA A 50 13.86 -22.29 -3.66
N ASP A 51 13.18 -22.10 -4.78
CA ASP A 51 13.78 -21.67 -6.05
C ASP A 51 14.37 -20.25 -5.97
N PHE A 52 13.92 -19.46 -4.98
CA PHE A 52 14.41 -18.09 -4.74
C PHE A 52 15.82 -18.05 -4.15
N SER A 53 16.44 -19.19 -3.84
CA SER A 53 17.84 -19.29 -3.42
C SER A 53 18.83 -18.64 -4.40
N ALA A 54 18.47 -18.53 -5.68
CA ALA A 54 19.26 -17.85 -6.70
C ALA A 54 19.06 -16.32 -6.74
N CYS A 55 18.06 -15.79 -6.02
CA CYS A 55 17.72 -14.36 -6.07
C CYS A 55 18.64 -13.51 -5.19
N ASP A 56 19.05 -12.35 -5.71
CA ASP A 56 19.81 -11.33 -4.96
C ASP A 56 18.87 -10.37 -4.22
N THR A 57 17.70 -10.17 -4.76
CA THR A 57 16.63 -9.33 -4.19
C THR A 57 15.30 -10.05 -4.33
N VAL A 58 14.48 -10.04 -3.27
CA VAL A 58 13.11 -10.55 -3.30
C VAL A 58 12.15 -9.44 -2.91
N ILE A 59 11.14 -9.21 -3.75
CA ILE A 59 10.06 -8.25 -3.51
C ILE A 59 8.83 -9.03 -3.04
N LEU A 60 8.25 -8.63 -1.91
CA LEU A 60 7.01 -9.17 -1.39
C LEU A 60 5.86 -8.20 -1.68
N SER A 61 4.74 -8.72 -2.19
CA SER A 61 3.51 -7.95 -2.45
C SER A 61 2.31 -8.74 -1.94
N LEU A 62 2.11 -8.71 -0.63
CA LEU A 62 1.22 -9.60 0.11
C LEU A 62 0.11 -8.82 0.84
N PRO A 63 -1.04 -9.45 1.15
CA PRO A 63 -2.22 -8.72 1.64
C PRO A 63 -2.12 -8.24 3.10
N LYS A 64 -1.35 -8.93 3.95
CA LYS A 64 -1.25 -8.63 5.39
C LYS A 64 0.01 -9.21 6.03
N ALA A 65 0.42 -8.62 7.16
CA ALA A 65 1.62 -8.97 7.91
C ALA A 65 1.73 -10.46 8.31
N ALA A 66 0.61 -11.11 8.66
CA ALA A 66 0.61 -12.55 8.98
C ALA A 66 1.05 -13.41 7.78
N ILE A 67 0.65 -13.03 6.56
CA ILE A 67 1.10 -13.72 5.34
C ILE A 67 2.56 -13.41 5.06
N VAL A 68 3.00 -12.16 5.25
CA VAL A 68 4.43 -11.79 5.13
C VAL A 68 5.27 -12.64 6.07
N SER A 69 4.84 -12.78 7.35
CA SER A 69 5.55 -13.60 8.34
C SER A 69 5.64 -15.07 7.90
N ALA A 70 4.52 -15.67 7.48
CA ALA A 70 4.51 -17.06 7.03
C ALA A 70 5.40 -17.29 5.80
N VAL A 71 5.34 -16.38 4.83
CA VAL A 71 6.22 -16.43 3.64
C VAL A 71 7.68 -16.30 4.04
N MET A 72 8.02 -15.42 4.99
CA MET A 72 9.40 -15.26 5.44
C MET A 72 9.92 -16.44 6.27
N GLU A 73 9.04 -17.11 7.03
CA GLU A 73 9.39 -18.37 7.73
C GLU A 73 9.77 -19.48 6.74
N GLU A 74 9.06 -19.58 5.61
CA GLU A 74 9.34 -20.56 4.57
C GLU A 74 10.51 -20.14 3.67
N LEU A 75 10.54 -18.88 3.22
CA LEU A 75 11.53 -18.35 2.26
C LEU A 75 12.91 -18.14 2.89
N GLY A 76 12.93 -17.61 4.13
CA GLY A 76 14.16 -17.16 4.80
C GLY A 76 15.30 -18.17 4.80
N PRO A 77 15.06 -19.47 5.08
CA PRO A 77 16.11 -20.51 5.06
C PRO A 77 16.80 -20.70 3.71
N TYR A 78 16.17 -20.32 2.61
CA TYR A 78 16.74 -20.48 1.26
C TYR A 78 17.49 -19.23 0.78
N LEU A 79 17.30 -18.09 1.43
CA LEU A 79 17.94 -16.84 1.02
C LEU A 79 19.45 -16.89 1.25
N LYS A 80 20.21 -16.51 0.24
CA LYS A 80 21.67 -16.42 0.36
C LYS A 80 22.09 -15.21 1.19
N LYS A 81 23.26 -15.30 1.83
CA LYS A 81 23.84 -14.18 2.56
C LYS A 81 24.04 -12.97 1.66
N GLY A 82 23.68 -11.79 2.18
CA GLY A 82 23.78 -10.51 1.46
C GLY A 82 22.65 -10.25 0.47
N SER A 83 21.62 -11.13 0.38
CA SER A 83 20.40 -10.82 -0.36
C SER A 83 19.55 -9.77 0.37
N ILE A 84 18.62 -9.15 -0.36
CA ILE A 84 17.73 -8.12 0.18
C ILE A 84 16.29 -8.52 -0.08
N VAL A 85 15.46 -8.46 0.98
CA VAL A 85 14.01 -8.58 0.88
C VAL A 85 13.40 -7.20 1.01
N VAL A 86 12.47 -6.85 0.12
CA VAL A 86 11.70 -5.60 0.17
C VAL A 86 10.22 -5.95 0.31
N ASP A 87 9.64 -5.69 1.47
CA ASP A 87 8.22 -5.87 1.71
C ASP A 87 7.44 -4.62 1.29
N THR A 88 6.71 -4.72 0.18
CA THR A 88 5.86 -3.64 -0.33
C THR A 88 4.42 -3.71 0.20
N SER A 89 4.11 -4.66 1.05
CA SER A 89 2.82 -4.82 1.72
C SER A 89 2.54 -3.64 2.66
N THR A 90 1.34 -3.56 3.21
CA THR A 90 1.07 -2.67 4.35
C THR A 90 0.91 -3.52 5.60
N SER A 91 1.89 -3.45 6.50
CA SER A 91 2.07 -4.31 7.66
C SER A 91 2.25 -3.51 8.95
N GLU A 92 2.13 -4.19 10.10
CA GLU A 92 2.46 -3.60 11.40
C GLU A 92 3.98 -3.37 11.52
N PRO A 93 4.42 -2.17 11.99
CA PRO A 93 5.84 -1.87 12.18
C PRO A 93 6.58 -2.86 13.09
N ASP A 94 5.91 -3.41 14.10
CA ASP A 94 6.53 -4.36 15.04
C ASP A 94 6.81 -5.71 14.38
N THR A 95 5.92 -6.17 13.48
CA THR A 95 6.19 -7.34 12.63
C THR A 95 7.41 -7.10 11.76
N THR A 96 7.52 -5.93 11.15
CA THR A 96 8.68 -5.54 10.35
C THR A 96 9.99 -5.59 11.14
N LYS A 97 10.00 -4.97 12.33
CA LYS A 97 11.20 -4.98 13.21
C LYS A 97 11.64 -6.39 13.57
N ARG A 98 10.68 -7.27 13.90
CA ARG A 98 10.96 -8.68 14.20
C ARG A 98 11.54 -9.41 12.99
N LEU A 99 10.98 -9.20 11.80
CA LEU A 99 11.47 -9.82 10.57
C LEU A 99 12.85 -9.29 10.17
N ALA A 100 13.10 -8.00 10.35
CA ALA A 100 14.40 -7.39 10.09
C ALA A 100 15.49 -7.94 11.03
N ALA A 101 15.22 -8.11 12.32
CA ALA A 101 16.14 -8.70 13.27
C ALA A 101 16.45 -10.19 12.93
N ALA A 102 15.42 -10.95 12.53
CA ALA A 102 15.60 -12.32 12.07
C ALA A 102 16.42 -12.39 10.78
N ALA A 103 16.19 -11.48 9.83
CA ALA A 103 16.94 -11.36 8.59
C ALA A 103 18.44 -11.11 8.85
N GLU A 104 18.74 -10.13 9.69
CA GLU A 104 20.12 -9.79 10.09
C GLU A 104 20.84 -11.01 10.69
N SER A 105 20.17 -11.73 11.60
CA SER A 105 20.71 -12.95 12.23
C SER A 105 21.02 -14.05 11.22
N ASN A 106 20.30 -14.08 10.08
CA ASN A 106 20.49 -15.05 9.00
C ASN A 106 21.39 -14.51 7.87
N GLY A 107 21.88 -13.28 7.99
CA GLY A 107 22.85 -12.69 7.07
C GLY A 107 22.25 -12.11 5.78
N TYR A 108 20.95 -11.78 5.76
CA TYR A 108 20.30 -11.02 4.69
C TYR A 108 19.62 -9.77 5.24
N THR A 109 19.22 -8.85 4.38
CA THR A 109 18.57 -7.58 4.77
C THR A 109 17.08 -7.63 4.51
N PHE A 110 16.25 -7.13 5.45
CA PHE A 110 14.82 -6.94 5.26
C PHE A 110 14.49 -5.44 5.33
N LEU A 111 13.87 -4.92 4.27
CA LEU A 111 13.43 -3.52 4.16
C LEU A 111 11.89 -3.47 4.05
N ASP A 112 11.28 -2.53 4.72
CA ASP A 112 9.87 -2.20 4.53
C ASP A 112 9.74 -1.05 3.51
N GLY A 113 9.12 -1.34 2.38
CA GLY A 113 8.97 -0.42 1.26
C GLY A 113 7.51 -0.30 0.79
N PRO A 114 6.55 0.06 1.66
CA PRO A 114 5.17 0.22 1.25
C PRO A 114 5.00 1.33 0.21
N VAL A 115 3.97 1.19 -0.61
CA VAL A 115 3.74 2.02 -1.79
C VAL A 115 2.41 2.77 -1.75
N SER A 116 2.34 3.85 -2.52
CA SER A 116 1.12 4.58 -2.85
C SER A 116 1.06 4.81 -4.37
N GLY A 117 -0.15 4.75 -4.97
CA GLY A 117 -0.34 4.93 -6.42
C GLY A 117 -1.22 3.86 -7.06
N GLY A 118 -1.61 2.82 -6.30
CA GLY A 118 -2.52 1.76 -6.74
C GLY A 118 -1.97 0.90 -7.87
N PRO A 119 -2.81 -0.02 -8.42
CA PRO A 119 -2.39 -0.95 -9.47
C PRO A 119 -1.91 -0.28 -10.76
N LEU A 120 -2.49 0.87 -11.11
CA LEU A 120 -2.04 1.65 -12.26
C LEU A 120 -0.61 2.17 -12.05
N GLY A 121 -0.33 2.76 -10.89
CA GLY A 121 1.02 3.22 -10.53
C GLY A 121 2.04 2.08 -10.51
N ALA A 122 1.64 0.88 -10.06
CA ALA A 122 2.49 -0.30 -10.07
C ALA A 122 2.90 -0.70 -11.51
N ARG A 123 1.94 -0.69 -12.43
CA ARG A 123 2.19 -1.04 -13.84
C ARG A 123 2.98 0.03 -14.60
N THR A 124 2.74 1.31 -14.31
CA THR A 124 3.41 2.42 -15.01
C THR A 124 4.73 2.86 -14.39
N GLY A 125 5.08 2.33 -13.21
CA GLY A 125 6.29 2.74 -12.48
C GLY A 125 6.22 4.15 -11.89
N THR A 126 5.01 4.64 -11.58
CA THR A 126 4.77 6.01 -11.08
C THR A 126 4.42 6.06 -9.59
N MET A 127 4.56 4.94 -8.89
CA MET A 127 4.29 4.88 -7.45
C MET A 127 5.22 5.78 -6.64
N THR A 128 4.74 6.16 -5.47
CA THR A 128 5.61 6.64 -4.39
C THR A 128 5.91 5.47 -3.45
N MET A 129 7.18 5.23 -3.14
CA MET A 129 7.64 4.25 -2.17
C MET A 129 8.41 4.94 -1.06
N VAL A 130 8.07 4.63 0.18
CA VAL A 130 8.78 5.10 1.38
C VAL A 130 9.44 3.89 2.03
N VAL A 131 10.77 3.92 2.20
CA VAL A 131 11.54 2.76 2.63
C VAL A 131 12.09 2.97 4.02
N GLY A 132 11.84 2.00 4.90
CA GLY A 132 12.51 1.85 6.21
C GLY A 132 13.48 0.68 6.19
N GLY A 133 14.52 0.78 7.02
CA GLY A 133 15.51 -0.27 7.20
C GLY A 133 16.95 0.19 6.97
N ASP A 134 17.84 -0.77 6.83
CA ASP A 134 19.28 -0.51 6.66
C ASP A 134 19.59 0.34 5.42
N GLU A 135 20.32 1.44 5.62
CA GLU A 135 20.65 2.39 4.55
C GLU A 135 21.58 1.80 3.48
N ALA A 136 22.49 0.90 3.87
CA ALA A 136 23.38 0.24 2.92
C ALA A 136 22.59 -0.73 2.04
N GLY A 137 21.66 -1.49 2.63
CA GLY A 137 20.71 -2.34 1.90
C GLY A 137 19.83 -1.54 0.96
N PHE A 138 19.27 -0.41 1.42
CA PHE A 138 18.51 0.49 0.58
C PHE A 138 19.34 1.01 -0.60
N THR A 139 20.54 1.49 -0.37
CA THR A 139 21.45 2.01 -1.41
C THR A 139 21.72 0.95 -2.48
N LYS A 140 21.92 -0.31 -2.06
CA LYS A 140 22.19 -1.44 -2.97
C LYS A 140 20.97 -1.78 -3.84
N VAL A 141 19.75 -1.74 -3.28
CA VAL A 141 18.52 -2.10 -4.01
C VAL A 141 17.88 -0.91 -4.74
N ARG A 142 18.27 0.31 -4.45
CA ARG A 142 17.73 1.55 -4.99
C ARG A 142 17.61 1.55 -6.53
N PRO A 143 18.62 1.13 -7.33
CA PRO A 143 18.50 1.14 -8.79
C PRO A 143 17.38 0.22 -9.33
N LEU A 144 17.03 -0.85 -8.58
CA LEU A 144 15.89 -1.70 -8.90
C LEU A 144 14.57 -0.99 -8.55
N LEU A 145 14.48 -0.42 -7.34
CA LEU A 145 13.26 0.24 -6.88
C LEU A 145 12.89 1.47 -7.73
N GLU A 146 13.88 2.19 -8.23
CA GLU A 146 13.68 3.33 -9.16
C GLU A 146 13.04 2.92 -10.50
N LYS A 147 13.17 1.65 -10.93
CA LYS A 147 12.46 1.14 -12.11
C LYS A 147 10.95 0.98 -11.88
N MET A 148 10.53 0.87 -10.62
CA MET A 148 9.14 0.61 -10.20
C MET A 148 8.44 1.86 -9.67
N THR A 149 9.16 2.95 -9.43
CA THR A 149 8.65 4.09 -8.67
C THR A 149 8.95 5.43 -9.38
N GLY A 150 8.03 6.38 -9.25
CA GLY A 150 8.25 7.78 -9.63
C GLY A 150 8.87 8.61 -8.50
N LYS A 151 8.63 8.20 -7.24
CA LYS A 151 9.24 8.81 -6.05
C LYS A 151 9.70 7.70 -5.11
N LEU A 152 10.94 7.77 -4.67
CA LEU A 152 11.56 6.81 -3.77
C LEU A 152 12.29 7.56 -2.64
N VAL A 153 11.92 7.28 -1.39
CA VAL A 153 12.46 7.99 -0.22
C VAL A 153 12.85 6.98 0.85
N HIS A 154 14.10 7.01 1.31
CA HIS A 154 14.51 6.35 2.55
C HIS A 154 14.24 7.27 3.73
N ILE A 155 13.54 6.78 4.75
CA ILE A 155 12.98 7.62 5.82
C ILE A 155 13.39 7.22 7.23
N GLY A 156 14.20 6.17 7.39
CA GLY A 156 14.70 5.79 8.71
C GLY A 156 14.82 4.29 8.94
N PRO A 157 14.86 3.84 10.22
CA PRO A 157 15.08 2.44 10.57
C PRO A 157 13.90 1.54 10.18
N SER A 158 14.08 0.22 10.35
CA SER A 158 13.05 -0.79 10.07
C SER A 158 11.72 -0.47 10.76
N GLY A 159 10.64 -0.52 9.98
CA GLY A 159 9.29 -0.15 10.37
C GLY A 159 8.92 1.32 10.14
N ALA A 160 9.88 2.19 9.77
CA ALA A 160 9.61 3.59 9.47
C ALA A 160 8.74 3.74 8.22
N GLY A 161 8.97 2.94 7.17
CA GLY A 161 8.16 2.91 5.96
C GLY A 161 6.70 2.56 6.26
N HIS A 162 6.46 1.46 6.99
CA HIS A 162 5.11 1.07 7.38
C HIS A 162 4.44 2.09 8.30
N THR A 163 5.16 2.69 9.24
CA THR A 163 4.62 3.76 10.11
C THR A 163 4.14 4.95 9.28
N VAL A 164 4.96 5.43 8.34
CA VAL A 164 4.58 6.55 7.47
C VAL A 164 3.43 6.15 6.53
N LYS A 165 3.42 4.93 6.02
CA LYS A 165 2.31 4.44 5.19
C LYS A 165 0.98 4.40 5.95
N ILE A 166 0.99 3.91 7.19
CA ILE A 166 -0.18 3.89 8.07
C ILE A 166 -0.69 5.32 8.31
N ALA A 167 0.21 6.24 8.66
CA ALA A 167 -0.15 7.65 8.88
C ALA A 167 -0.71 8.30 7.61
N ASN A 168 -0.09 8.06 6.45
CA ASN A 168 -0.57 8.56 5.17
C ASN A 168 -1.99 8.07 4.84
N ASN A 169 -2.26 6.78 5.04
CA ASN A 169 -3.57 6.21 4.73
C ASN A 169 -4.65 6.66 5.72
N LEU A 170 -4.30 6.84 6.99
CA LEU A 170 -5.19 7.46 7.98
C LEU A 170 -5.55 8.89 7.58
N LEU A 171 -4.57 9.71 7.17
CA LEU A 171 -4.82 11.08 6.70
C LEU A 171 -5.69 11.08 5.43
N CYS A 172 -5.47 10.16 4.51
CA CYS A 172 -6.33 10.00 3.33
C CYS A 172 -7.77 9.66 3.73
N ALA A 173 -7.94 8.70 4.64
CA ALA A 173 -9.25 8.29 5.17
C ALA A 173 -9.98 9.44 5.87
N ALA A 174 -9.27 10.21 6.71
CA ALA A 174 -9.80 11.39 7.39
C ALA A 174 -10.21 12.48 6.40
N ASN A 175 -9.35 12.79 5.44
CA ASN A 175 -9.63 13.79 4.41
C ASN A 175 -10.86 13.41 3.55
N LEU A 176 -11.05 12.11 3.22
CA LEU A 176 -12.24 11.66 2.50
C LEU A 176 -13.53 11.91 3.30
N VAL A 177 -13.52 11.61 4.60
CA VAL A 177 -14.66 11.85 5.48
C VAL A 177 -14.95 13.35 5.59
N LEU A 178 -13.94 14.16 5.94
CA LEU A 178 -14.10 15.60 6.13
C LEU A 178 -14.52 16.31 4.83
N MET A 179 -13.90 15.99 3.71
CA MET A 179 -14.29 16.56 2.40
C MET A 179 -15.71 16.17 2.00
N SER A 180 -16.17 14.97 2.36
CA SER A 180 -17.56 14.55 2.12
C SER A 180 -18.55 15.38 2.93
N GLU A 181 -18.20 15.74 4.17
CA GLU A 181 -19.02 16.62 5.01
C GLU A 181 -19.00 18.07 4.50
N MET A 182 -17.84 18.56 4.09
CA MET A 182 -17.73 19.91 3.50
C MET A 182 -18.52 20.03 2.19
N ALA A 183 -18.55 18.99 1.37
CA ALA A 183 -19.36 18.95 0.16
C ALA A 183 -20.86 19.09 0.46
N GLN A 184 -21.36 18.40 1.50
CA GLN A 184 -22.77 18.54 1.92
C GLN A 184 -23.07 19.93 2.49
N MET A 185 -22.15 20.48 3.27
CA MET A 185 -22.30 21.84 3.81
C MET A 185 -22.36 22.87 2.67
N ALA A 186 -21.48 22.76 1.67
CA ALA A 186 -21.45 23.64 0.50
C ALA A 186 -22.74 23.52 -0.33
N GLU A 187 -23.22 22.30 -0.59
CA GLU A 187 -24.47 22.04 -1.30
C GLU A 187 -25.67 22.75 -0.62
N ARG A 188 -25.76 22.66 0.70
CA ARG A 188 -26.80 23.36 1.48
C ARG A 188 -26.64 24.88 1.50
N ALA A 189 -25.41 25.36 1.32
CA ALA A 189 -25.11 26.82 1.19
C ALA A 189 -25.27 27.31 -0.26
N GLY A 190 -25.70 26.45 -1.20
CA GLY A 190 -25.90 26.83 -2.61
C GLY A 190 -24.62 26.87 -3.44
N ILE A 191 -23.53 26.23 -2.96
CA ILE A 191 -22.25 26.20 -3.64
C ILE A 191 -22.08 24.78 -4.24
N SER A 192 -21.76 24.71 -5.53
CA SER A 192 -21.53 23.43 -6.20
C SER A 192 -20.24 22.74 -5.72
N LEU A 193 -20.16 21.42 -5.85
CA LEU A 193 -18.95 20.65 -5.52
C LEU A 193 -17.72 21.13 -6.31
N THR A 194 -17.90 21.54 -7.56
CA THR A 194 -16.81 22.06 -8.41
C THR A 194 -16.26 23.39 -7.88
N GLU A 195 -17.15 24.31 -7.49
CA GLU A 195 -16.76 25.60 -6.90
C GLU A 195 -16.07 25.41 -5.55
N LEU A 196 -16.61 24.49 -4.70
CA LEU A 196 -15.98 24.13 -3.43
C LEU A 196 -14.55 23.62 -3.63
N LEU A 197 -14.35 22.64 -4.53
CA LEU A 197 -13.03 22.07 -4.81
C LEU A 197 -12.05 23.13 -5.35
N THR A 198 -12.54 24.04 -6.21
CA THR A 198 -11.73 25.14 -6.73
C THR A 198 -11.23 26.04 -5.58
N GLY A 199 -12.12 26.41 -4.68
CA GLY A 199 -11.77 27.24 -3.52
C GLY A 199 -10.82 26.54 -2.54
N ILE A 200 -11.12 25.29 -2.17
CA ILE A 200 -10.27 24.51 -1.24
C ILE A 200 -8.86 24.27 -1.82
N ASN A 201 -8.78 23.92 -3.10
CA ASN A 201 -7.48 23.63 -3.74
C ASN A 201 -6.62 24.89 -3.95
N ALA A 202 -7.21 26.08 -3.96
CA ALA A 202 -6.50 27.35 -3.92
C ALA A 202 -5.98 27.73 -2.52
N GLY A 203 -6.52 27.11 -1.47
CA GLY A 203 -6.21 27.42 -0.07
C GLY A 203 -5.37 26.36 0.64
N SER A 204 -5.19 26.55 1.93
CA SER A 204 -4.43 25.64 2.82
C SER A 204 -5.18 24.34 3.15
N GLY A 205 -6.48 24.26 2.86
CA GLY A 205 -7.28 23.05 3.06
C GLY A 205 -7.08 21.97 1.98
N ARG A 206 -6.27 22.22 0.95
CA ARG A 206 -6.01 21.28 -0.12
C ARG A 206 -5.34 19.99 0.42
N SER A 207 -5.66 18.89 -0.22
CA SER A 207 -5.09 17.58 0.08
C SER A 207 -5.07 16.72 -1.18
N GLY A 208 -4.33 15.60 -1.17
CA GLY A 208 -4.38 14.62 -2.24
C GLY A 208 -5.82 14.13 -2.53
N VAL A 209 -6.67 14.13 -1.51
CA VAL A 209 -8.10 13.80 -1.66
C VAL A 209 -8.85 14.85 -2.47
N SER A 210 -8.72 16.13 -2.13
CA SER A 210 -9.41 17.22 -2.84
C SER A 210 -8.84 17.44 -4.24
N GLU A 211 -7.54 17.21 -4.45
CA GLU A 211 -6.86 17.42 -5.74
C GLU A 211 -6.99 16.22 -6.70
N VAL A 212 -7.12 14.99 -6.16
CA VAL A 212 -7.08 13.76 -6.98
C VAL A 212 -8.34 12.92 -6.82
N ASN A 213 -8.69 12.51 -5.57
CA ASN A 213 -9.79 11.56 -5.37
C ASN A 213 -11.13 12.14 -5.83
N PHE A 214 -11.45 13.34 -5.41
CA PHE A 214 -12.71 13.97 -5.79
C PHE A 214 -12.83 14.16 -7.31
N PRO A 215 -11.90 14.84 -8.00
CA PRO A 215 -12.04 15.05 -9.44
C PRO A 215 -12.01 13.76 -10.26
N LYS A 216 -11.21 12.77 -9.82
CA LYS A 216 -10.95 11.59 -10.65
C LYS A 216 -11.95 10.45 -10.46
N TRP A 217 -12.53 10.30 -9.26
CA TRP A 217 -13.33 9.13 -8.93
C TRP A 217 -14.70 9.45 -8.32
N ILE A 218 -14.87 10.62 -7.70
CA ILE A 218 -16.10 10.97 -6.98
C ILE A 218 -17.01 11.86 -7.84
N THR A 219 -16.51 12.94 -8.41
CA THR A 219 -17.33 13.89 -9.20
C THR A 219 -17.84 13.30 -10.51
N ASN A 220 -17.12 12.37 -11.10
CA ASN A 220 -17.52 11.63 -12.31
C ASN A 220 -18.18 10.27 -11.99
N GLU A 221 -18.35 9.95 -10.70
CA GLU A 221 -18.95 8.71 -10.22
C GLU A 221 -18.26 7.42 -10.71
N ALA A 222 -16.96 7.50 -11.08
CA ALA A 222 -16.23 6.36 -11.62
C ALA A 222 -16.01 5.25 -10.56
N TYR A 223 -15.62 5.62 -9.32
CA TYR A 223 -15.37 4.70 -8.20
C TYR A 223 -14.55 3.45 -8.58
N ASP A 224 -13.49 3.66 -9.36
CA ASP A 224 -12.66 2.61 -9.95
C ASP A 224 -11.16 2.79 -9.66
N SER A 225 -10.84 3.33 -8.48
CA SER A 225 -9.44 3.58 -8.08
C SER A 225 -8.60 2.31 -7.94
N GLY A 226 -9.26 1.16 -7.77
CA GLY A 226 -8.64 -0.13 -7.52
C GLY A 226 -8.17 -0.32 -6.06
N PHE A 227 -8.53 0.60 -5.15
CA PHE A 227 -8.32 0.46 -3.71
C PHE A 227 -9.69 0.31 -3.01
N THR A 228 -9.85 -0.76 -2.23
CA THR A 228 -11.17 -1.14 -1.72
C THR A 228 -11.46 -0.60 -0.33
N MET A 229 -12.77 -0.57 0.03
CA MET A 229 -13.24 -0.25 1.39
C MET A 229 -12.56 -1.14 2.44
N GLY A 230 -12.48 -2.45 2.18
CA GLY A 230 -11.85 -3.40 3.09
C GLY A 230 -10.36 -3.09 3.33
N LEU A 231 -9.64 -2.70 2.29
CA LEU A 231 -8.23 -2.30 2.42
C LEU A 231 -8.07 -1.00 3.23
N MET A 232 -8.93 -0.01 3.01
CA MET A 232 -8.86 1.23 3.79
C MET A 232 -9.24 1.01 5.25
N ARG A 233 -10.31 0.23 5.53
CA ARG A 233 -10.68 -0.16 6.89
C ARG A 233 -9.54 -0.88 7.62
N LYS A 234 -8.87 -1.81 6.94
CA LYS A 234 -7.68 -2.47 7.48
C LYS A 234 -6.59 -1.46 7.83
N ASP A 235 -6.29 -0.52 6.92
CA ASP A 235 -5.21 0.46 7.14
C ASP A 235 -5.56 1.46 8.26
N VAL A 236 -6.82 1.87 8.39
CA VAL A 236 -7.31 2.67 9.53
C VAL A 236 -7.19 1.87 10.84
N GLY A 237 -7.53 0.58 10.82
CA GLY A 237 -7.35 -0.33 11.97
C GLY A 237 -5.87 -0.50 12.37
N LEU A 238 -4.95 -0.51 11.39
CA LEU A 238 -3.51 -0.51 11.70
C LEU A 238 -3.07 0.77 12.42
N ALA A 239 -3.66 1.91 12.10
CA ALA A 239 -3.34 3.19 12.75
C ALA A 239 -3.83 3.22 14.21
N THR A 240 -5.07 2.79 14.49
CA THR A 240 -5.58 2.70 15.86
C THR A 240 -4.81 1.69 16.69
N GLY A 241 -4.55 0.50 16.14
CA GLY A 241 -3.74 -0.52 16.82
C GLY A 241 -2.29 -0.08 17.08
N LEU A 242 -1.69 0.73 16.20
CA LEU A 242 -0.37 1.30 16.45
C LEU A 242 -0.43 2.32 17.61
N ALA A 243 -1.43 3.20 17.63
CA ALA A 243 -1.62 4.17 18.71
C ALA A 243 -1.79 3.48 20.08
N GLU A 244 -2.59 2.41 20.14
CA GLU A 244 -2.78 1.60 21.35
C GLU A 244 -1.46 0.98 21.84
N ARG A 245 -0.68 0.36 20.96
CA ARG A 245 0.62 -0.24 21.31
C ARG A 245 1.64 0.80 21.78
N LEU A 246 1.56 2.01 21.27
CA LEU A 246 2.43 3.13 21.70
C LEU A 246 1.91 3.83 22.95
N GLY A 247 0.73 3.47 23.47
CA GLY A 247 0.12 4.09 24.64
C GLY A 247 -0.27 5.55 24.43
N ILE A 248 -0.58 5.96 23.20
CA ILE A 248 -0.97 7.34 22.87
C ILE A 248 -2.46 7.45 22.58
N ASP A 249 -3.08 8.50 23.10
CA ASP A 249 -4.48 8.81 22.85
C ASP A 249 -4.64 9.74 21.64
N LEU A 250 -5.35 9.25 20.62
CA LEU A 250 -5.61 9.97 19.38
C LEU A 250 -7.13 10.07 19.14
N PRO A 251 -7.84 11.00 19.80
CA PRO A 251 -9.31 11.08 19.75
C PRO A 251 -9.85 11.26 18.33
N ALA A 252 -9.27 12.15 17.51
CA ALA A 252 -9.70 12.34 16.12
C ALA A 252 -9.54 11.04 15.29
N THR A 253 -8.47 10.29 15.52
CA THR A 253 -8.25 9.00 14.86
C THR A 253 -9.34 7.99 15.21
N ARG A 254 -9.76 7.93 16.50
CA ARG A 254 -10.85 7.04 16.93
C ARG A 254 -12.18 7.38 16.25
N GLU A 255 -12.52 8.68 16.15
CA GLU A 255 -13.76 9.10 15.46
C GLU A 255 -13.73 8.72 13.97
N ILE A 256 -12.62 8.97 13.29
CA ILE A 256 -12.45 8.55 11.89
C ILE A 256 -12.57 7.02 11.76
N ALA A 257 -11.94 6.27 12.64
CA ALA A 257 -12.01 4.80 12.62
C ALA A 257 -13.45 4.30 12.82
N ALA A 258 -14.18 4.89 13.75
CA ALA A 258 -15.59 4.54 14.00
C ALA A 258 -16.48 4.81 12.77
N ILE A 259 -16.26 5.92 12.05
CA ILE A 259 -16.98 6.24 10.81
C ILE A 259 -16.68 5.19 9.73
N TRP A 260 -15.41 4.84 9.54
CA TRP A 260 -15.01 3.82 8.55
C TRP A 260 -15.57 2.44 8.90
N GLU A 261 -15.61 2.06 10.17
CA GLU A 261 -16.19 0.78 10.59
C GLU A 261 -17.71 0.76 10.41
N SER A 262 -18.44 1.81 10.83
CA SER A 262 -19.89 1.92 10.66
C SER A 262 -20.31 1.88 9.18
N SER A 263 -19.42 2.26 8.26
CA SER A 263 -19.70 2.18 6.83
C SER A 263 -19.94 0.75 6.31
N ARG A 264 -19.61 -0.29 7.09
CA ARG A 264 -19.90 -1.71 6.77
C ARG A 264 -21.38 -2.00 6.63
N GLU A 265 -22.22 -1.23 7.29
CA GLU A 265 -23.67 -1.36 7.21
C GLU A 265 -24.22 -1.11 5.80
N MET A 266 -23.48 -0.38 4.95
CA MET A 266 -23.94 0.06 3.63
C MET A 266 -22.99 -0.24 2.47
N LEU A 267 -21.69 -0.43 2.75
CA LEU A 267 -20.65 -0.58 1.74
C LEU A 267 -19.89 -1.87 1.97
N ASP A 268 -19.93 -2.74 0.96
CA ASP A 268 -19.16 -3.99 0.96
C ASP A 268 -17.65 -3.73 0.95
N ASP A 269 -16.88 -4.68 1.49
CA ASP A 269 -15.41 -4.58 1.51
C ASP A 269 -14.78 -4.55 0.11
N SER A 270 -15.46 -5.05 -0.91
CA SER A 270 -15.01 -5.00 -2.31
C SER A 270 -15.29 -3.69 -3.03
N ALA A 271 -16.18 -2.84 -2.50
CA ALA A 271 -16.49 -1.53 -3.06
C ALA A 271 -15.24 -0.63 -3.08
N ASP A 272 -15.20 0.34 -4.01
CA ASP A 272 -14.13 1.34 -4.05
C ASP A 272 -14.16 2.24 -2.80
N PHE A 273 -13.01 2.50 -2.22
CA PHE A 273 -12.92 3.24 -0.94
C PHE A 273 -13.42 4.69 -1.04
N ASN A 274 -13.47 5.27 -2.23
CA ASN A 274 -14.04 6.61 -2.44
C ASN A 274 -15.58 6.61 -2.28
N GLU A 275 -16.23 5.44 -2.26
CA GLU A 275 -17.67 5.34 -1.98
C GLU A 275 -18.06 5.73 -0.55
N ILE A 276 -17.10 5.92 0.35
CA ILE A 276 -17.35 6.54 1.66
C ILE A 276 -18.08 7.89 1.53
N TYR A 277 -17.89 8.61 0.42
CA TYR A 277 -18.63 9.81 0.07
C TYR A 277 -20.15 9.55 0.01
N LYS A 278 -20.58 8.44 -0.59
CA LYS A 278 -22.00 8.04 -0.67
C LYS A 278 -22.58 7.74 0.72
N TYR A 279 -21.81 7.04 1.55
CA TYR A 279 -22.19 6.73 2.93
C TYR A 279 -22.41 8.03 3.73
N ARG A 280 -21.48 8.96 3.67
CA ARG A 280 -21.59 10.23 4.39
C ARG A 280 -22.74 11.09 3.90
N LYS A 281 -23.04 11.08 2.60
CA LYS A 281 -24.18 11.83 2.02
C LYS A 281 -25.52 11.28 2.53
N ARG A 282 -25.68 9.97 2.70
CA ARG A 282 -26.92 9.34 3.19
C ARG A 282 -27.11 9.47 4.71
N SER A 283 -26.02 9.38 5.49
CA SER A 283 -26.10 9.47 6.96
C SER A 283 -26.59 10.82 7.47
N ASN A 284 -26.59 11.86 6.65
CA ASN A 284 -26.99 13.21 6.99
C ASN A 284 -28.25 13.69 6.19
N ALA A 285 -28.88 12.82 5.40
CA ALA A 285 -30.14 13.10 4.68
C ALA A 285 -31.34 12.77 5.58
#